data_3edb7bcc7a18cdd89c7a7f0f928b570e
#
_entry.id   3edb7bcc7a18cdd89c7a7f0f928b570e
#
_cell.length_a   1.000
_cell.length_b   1.000
_cell.length_c   1.000
_cell.angle_alpha   90.00
_cell.angle_beta   90.00
_cell.angle_gamma   90.00
#
_symmetry.space_group_name_H-M   'P 1'
#
loop_
_entity.id
_entity.type
_entity.pdbx_description
1 polymer ?
#
loop_
_entity_poly.entity_id
_entity_poly.type
_entity_poly.pdbx_seq_one_letter_code
_entity_poly.pdbx_strand_id
1 'polypeptide(L)'
;LFREDGSLDLESQGRLFDNLIEKGIDGILVEGSSSEFFAMPMDERREMARFAIERVDHRVKLIIGTSSMVASEIVDFSNYCLEQGADAVMILPPYYFRFGAEALLQYYDRLAGKINGPIYIYNFPANTGTSVPAETVLQLAQMHPNIVGIKEASGDMSSP
;
A
#
# COMPACT_ATOMS: atom_id res chain seq x y z
N LEU A 1 2.39 12.24 9.47
CA LEU A 1 2.97 13.47 10.03
C LEU A 1 3.91 13.13 11.18
N PHE A 2 4.98 13.92 11.31
CA PHE A 2 6.01 13.73 12.33
C PHE A 2 6.19 15.01 13.14
N ARG A 3 6.59 14.87 14.40
CA ARG A 3 7.04 15.97 15.25
C ARG A 3 8.50 16.33 14.94
N GLU A 4 8.98 17.42 15.51
CA GLU A 4 10.37 17.88 15.33
C GLU A 4 11.42 16.87 15.82
N ASP A 5 11.07 16.01 16.79
CA ASP A 5 11.93 14.93 17.29
C ASP A 5 11.88 13.65 16.46
N GLY A 6 11.10 13.64 15.37
CA GLY A 6 10.92 12.51 14.46
C GLY A 6 9.85 11.51 14.88
N SER A 7 9.21 11.66 16.03
CA SER A 7 8.12 10.77 16.46
C SER A 7 6.83 11.04 15.67
N LEU A 8 5.93 10.06 15.62
CA LEU A 8 4.62 10.20 14.96
C LEU A 8 3.77 11.26 15.64
N ASP A 9 3.21 12.20 14.86
CA ASP A 9 2.20 13.15 15.32
C ASP A 9 0.80 12.62 15.02
N LEU A 10 0.36 11.66 15.83
CA LEU A 10 -0.94 11.02 15.67
C LEU A 10 -2.10 11.99 15.87
N GLU A 11 -1.94 13.02 16.71
CA GLU A 11 -2.99 14.02 16.93
C GLU A 11 -3.24 14.85 15.67
N SER A 12 -2.19 15.39 15.07
CA SER A 12 -2.30 16.14 13.81
C SER A 12 -2.74 15.23 12.65
N GLN A 13 -2.28 13.99 12.64
CA GLN A 13 -2.72 12.99 11.65
C GLN A 13 -4.22 12.70 11.76
N GLY A 14 -4.74 12.57 12.99
CA GLY A 14 -6.17 12.37 13.22
C GLY A 14 -7.02 13.56 12.76
N ARG A 15 -6.58 14.80 13.05
CA ARG A 15 -7.24 16.00 12.52
C ARG A 15 -7.26 16.05 11.00
N LEU A 16 -6.17 15.61 10.36
CA LEU A 16 -6.10 15.53 8.90
C LEU A 16 -7.12 14.53 8.35
N PHE A 17 -7.21 13.33 8.92
CA PHE A 17 -8.19 12.33 8.49
C PHE A 17 -9.63 12.86 8.61
N ASP A 18 -9.98 13.45 9.75
CA ASP A 18 -11.32 14.00 9.95
C ASP A 18 -11.64 15.10 8.93
N ASN A 19 -10.72 16.05 8.72
CA ASN A 19 -10.92 17.12 7.75
C ASN A 19 -11.09 16.58 6.31
N LEU A 20 -10.36 15.54 5.92
CA LEU A 20 -10.52 14.92 4.61
C LEU A 20 -11.89 14.23 4.49
N ILE A 21 -12.30 13.49 5.50
CA ILE A 21 -13.60 12.81 5.54
C ILE A 21 -14.75 13.82 5.49
N GLU A 22 -14.69 14.90 6.28
CA GLU A 22 -15.68 15.99 6.27
C GLU A 22 -15.80 16.68 4.91
N LYS A 23 -14.72 16.71 4.13
CA LYS A 23 -14.71 17.23 2.75
C LYS A 23 -15.22 16.24 1.71
N GLY A 24 -15.62 15.05 2.10
CA GLY A 24 -16.30 14.07 1.25
C GLY A 24 -15.39 13.28 0.32
N ILE A 25 -14.18 12.93 0.78
CA ILE A 25 -13.34 12.00 0.01
C ILE A 25 -13.90 10.57 0.08
N ASP A 26 -13.65 9.77 -0.96
CA ASP A 26 -14.13 8.40 -1.05
C ASP A 26 -13.25 7.40 -0.26
N GLY A 27 -11.98 7.72 -0.06
CA GLY A 27 -11.05 6.86 0.66
C GLY A 27 -9.72 7.51 0.98
N ILE A 28 -8.99 6.90 1.90
CA ILE A 28 -7.67 7.33 2.36
C ILE A 28 -6.64 6.23 2.09
N LEU A 29 -5.51 6.59 1.51
CA LEU A 29 -4.32 5.77 1.46
C LEU A 29 -3.34 6.24 2.53
N VAL A 30 -3.05 5.38 3.49
CA VAL A 30 -2.03 5.59 4.53
C VAL A 30 -0.76 4.82 4.15
N GLU A 31 0.40 5.35 4.52
CA GLU A 31 1.71 4.78 4.17
C GLU A 31 1.97 4.65 2.65
N GLY A 32 1.46 5.63 1.88
CA GLY A 32 1.90 5.83 0.51
C GLY A 32 3.32 6.42 0.46
N SER A 33 3.85 6.67 -0.75
CA SER A 33 5.23 7.15 -0.94
C SER A 33 5.53 8.48 -0.24
N SER A 34 4.55 9.38 -0.16
CA SER A 34 4.69 10.67 0.53
C SER A 34 4.71 10.59 2.06
N SER A 35 4.41 9.43 2.63
CA SER A 35 4.49 9.20 4.08
C SER A 35 5.89 8.77 4.54
N GLU A 36 6.82 8.61 3.60
CA GLU A 36 8.18 8.17 3.89
C GLU A 36 8.26 6.79 4.58
N PHE A 37 7.30 5.89 4.28
CA PHE A 37 7.17 4.56 4.90
C PHE A 37 8.48 3.76 4.89
N PHE A 38 9.33 3.97 3.88
CA PHE A 38 10.62 3.29 3.72
C PHE A 38 11.66 3.70 4.78
N ALA A 39 11.44 4.81 5.48
CA ALA A 39 12.28 5.33 6.56
C ALA A 39 11.69 5.03 7.96
N MET A 40 10.49 4.46 8.03
CA MET A 40 9.81 4.16 9.29
C MET A 40 10.15 2.74 9.76
N PRO A 41 10.48 2.54 11.05
CA PRO A 41 10.53 1.22 11.66
C PRO A 41 9.17 0.50 11.60
N MET A 42 9.17 -0.83 11.60
CA MET A 42 7.93 -1.60 11.44
C MET A 42 6.95 -1.45 12.62
N ASP A 43 7.43 -1.19 13.82
CA ASP A 43 6.61 -0.89 15.00
C ASP A 43 5.87 0.44 14.86
N GLU A 44 6.51 1.50 14.37
CA GLU A 44 5.86 2.77 14.06
C GLU A 44 4.84 2.62 12.92
N ARG A 45 5.15 1.84 11.91
CA ARG A 45 4.21 1.53 10.81
C ARG A 45 2.96 0.83 11.33
N ARG A 46 3.12 -0.16 12.21
CA ARG A 46 1.99 -0.83 12.86
C ARG A 46 1.18 0.12 13.75
N GLU A 47 1.85 1.01 14.47
CA GLU A 47 1.18 2.03 15.28
C GLU A 47 0.35 2.97 14.42
N MET A 48 0.92 3.50 13.32
CA MET A 48 0.21 4.37 12.37
C MET A 48 -0.96 3.66 11.72
N ALA A 49 -0.79 2.42 11.26
CA ALA A 49 -1.85 1.64 10.64
C ALA A 49 -3.02 1.39 11.63
N ARG A 50 -2.72 0.95 12.86
CA ARG A 50 -3.73 0.77 13.90
C ARG A 50 -4.48 2.06 14.21
N PHE A 51 -3.73 3.15 14.42
CA PHE A 51 -4.33 4.48 14.66
C PHE A 51 -5.23 4.92 13.51
N ALA A 52 -4.80 4.73 12.26
CA ALA A 52 -5.60 5.09 11.09
C ALA A 52 -6.88 4.27 11.00
N ILE A 53 -6.82 2.96 11.25
CA ILE A 53 -7.98 2.06 11.24
C ILE A 53 -8.99 2.48 12.32
N GLU A 54 -8.52 2.68 13.55
CA GLU A 54 -9.37 3.13 14.66
C GLU A 54 -9.99 4.52 14.41
N ARG A 55 -9.20 5.46 13.83
CA ARG A 55 -9.66 6.83 13.61
C ARG A 55 -10.60 6.97 12.44
N VAL A 56 -10.34 6.26 11.33
CA VAL A 56 -11.20 6.29 10.15
C VAL A 56 -12.50 5.55 10.40
N ASP A 57 -12.48 4.47 11.16
CA ASP A 57 -13.65 3.73 11.65
C ASP A 57 -14.71 3.48 10.56
N HIS A 58 -14.29 2.96 9.43
CA HIS A 58 -15.13 2.66 8.26
C HIS A 58 -15.94 3.84 7.66
N ARG A 59 -15.66 5.09 8.08
CA ARG A 59 -16.34 6.28 7.53
C ARG A 59 -16.06 6.50 6.05
N VAL A 60 -14.89 6.07 5.59
CA VAL A 60 -14.47 6.03 4.18
C VAL A 60 -13.61 4.79 3.96
N LYS A 61 -13.31 4.45 2.71
CA LYS A 61 -12.40 3.35 2.39
C LYS A 61 -11.00 3.63 2.89
N LEU A 62 -10.37 2.65 3.54
CA LEU A 62 -9.00 2.75 4.07
C LEU A 62 -8.10 1.70 3.42
N ILE A 63 -7.08 2.19 2.72
CA ILE A 63 -6.04 1.36 2.12
C ILE A 63 -4.73 1.62 2.86
N ILE A 64 -4.01 0.58 3.22
CA ILE A 64 -2.70 0.71 3.86
C ILE A 64 -1.59 0.28 2.89
N GLY A 65 -0.58 1.12 2.72
CA GLY A 65 0.64 0.76 2.00
C GLY A 65 1.50 -0.19 2.84
N THR A 66 1.66 -1.42 2.38
CA THR A 66 2.38 -2.45 3.16
C THR A 66 3.71 -2.89 2.52
N SER A 67 4.23 -2.07 1.60
CA SER A 67 5.48 -2.36 0.90
C SER A 67 6.67 -2.46 1.85
N SER A 68 7.57 -3.41 1.58
CA SER A 68 8.87 -3.59 2.21
C SER A 68 9.81 -4.28 1.22
N MET A 69 11.12 -4.25 1.49
CA MET A 69 12.10 -5.08 0.76
C MET A 69 12.14 -6.52 1.26
N VAL A 70 11.52 -6.82 2.38
CA VAL A 70 11.46 -8.15 3.00
C VAL A 70 10.07 -8.75 2.77
N ALA A 71 9.97 -9.78 1.94
CA ALA A 71 8.68 -10.36 1.53
C ALA A 71 7.84 -10.90 2.72
N SER A 72 8.48 -11.44 3.76
CA SER A 72 7.76 -11.86 4.97
C SER A 72 7.13 -10.70 5.72
N GLU A 73 7.81 -9.56 5.80
CA GLU A 73 7.24 -8.34 6.41
C GLU A 73 6.01 -7.84 5.65
N ILE A 74 6.04 -7.90 4.30
CA ILE A 74 4.88 -7.52 3.48
C ILE A 74 3.68 -8.40 3.85
N VAL A 75 3.86 -9.72 3.88
CA VAL A 75 2.78 -10.66 4.20
C VAL A 75 2.26 -10.44 5.61
N ASP A 76 3.16 -10.39 6.59
CA ASP A 76 2.80 -10.26 8.01
C ASP A 76 2.10 -8.92 8.30
N PHE A 77 2.61 -7.83 7.72
CA PHE A 77 2.02 -6.50 7.92
C PHE A 77 0.71 -6.34 7.15
N SER A 78 0.60 -6.90 5.94
CA SER A 78 -0.66 -6.88 5.17
C SER A 78 -1.76 -7.62 5.91
N ASN A 79 -1.50 -8.84 6.36
CA ASN A 79 -2.48 -9.62 7.10
C ASN A 79 -2.85 -8.94 8.42
N TYR A 80 -1.88 -8.38 9.15
CA TYR A 80 -2.16 -7.57 10.33
C TYR A 80 -3.11 -6.43 10.03
N CYS A 81 -2.86 -5.60 9.01
CA CYS A 81 -3.72 -4.47 8.67
C CYS A 81 -5.14 -4.90 8.30
N LEU A 82 -5.26 -5.97 7.51
CA LEU A 82 -6.56 -6.52 7.09
C LEU A 82 -7.35 -7.09 8.28
N GLU A 83 -6.70 -7.80 9.18
CA GLU A 83 -7.30 -8.33 10.42
C GLU A 83 -7.74 -7.22 11.37
N GLN A 84 -7.03 -6.08 11.39
CA GLN A 84 -7.44 -4.91 12.18
C GLN A 84 -8.58 -4.11 11.55
N GLY A 85 -8.93 -4.33 10.28
CA GLY A 85 -10.08 -3.69 9.63
C GLY A 85 -9.75 -2.75 8.46
N ALA A 86 -8.54 -2.77 7.91
CA ALA A 86 -8.25 -2.09 6.64
C ALA A 86 -9.07 -2.73 5.50
N ASP A 87 -9.62 -1.92 4.59
CA ASP A 87 -10.40 -2.40 3.44
C ASP A 87 -9.51 -3.10 2.40
N ALA A 88 -8.26 -2.65 2.25
CA ALA A 88 -7.29 -3.24 1.32
C ALA A 88 -5.86 -2.86 1.71
N VAL A 89 -4.91 -3.54 1.08
CA VAL A 89 -3.48 -3.18 1.14
C VAL A 89 -2.96 -2.77 -0.23
N MET A 90 -1.88 -1.99 -0.26
CA MET A 90 -1.25 -1.54 -1.49
C MET A 90 0.24 -1.85 -1.46
N ILE A 91 0.73 -2.49 -2.53
CA ILE A 91 2.08 -3.04 -2.57
C ILE A 91 2.82 -2.56 -3.83
N LEU A 92 3.98 -1.92 -3.63
CA LEU A 92 4.95 -1.61 -4.70
C LEU A 92 5.64 -2.88 -5.21
N PRO A 93 6.12 -2.89 -6.48
CA PRO A 93 7.10 -3.89 -6.88
C PRO A 93 8.37 -3.74 -6.03
N PRO A 94 9.25 -4.75 -6.01
CA PRO A 94 10.55 -4.58 -5.39
C PRO A 94 11.28 -3.39 -6.03
N TYR A 95 11.87 -2.57 -5.20
CA TYR A 95 12.64 -1.39 -5.62
C TYR A 95 14.14 -1.60 -5.32
N TYR A 96 15.01 -0.71 -5.75
CA TYR A 96 16.46 -0.79 -5.72
C TYR A 96 17.07 -1.51 -6.93
N PHE A 97 16.60 -2.70 -7.31
CA PHE A 97 16.97 -3.36 -8.55
C PHE A 97 15.81 -3.35 -9.55
N ARG A 98 16.12 -3.39 -10.84
CA ARG A 98 15.12 -3.50 -11.90
C ARG A 98 14.75 -4.96 -12.12
N PHE A 99 13.46 -5.23 -12.23
CA PHE A 99 12.92 -6.57 -12.45
C PHE A 99 12.13 -6.64 -13.77
N GLY A 100 12.25 -7.76 -14.46
CA GLY A 100 11.44 -8.05 -15.65
C GLY A 100 10.05 -8.59 -15.29
N ALA A 101 9.17 -8.68 -16.30
CA ALA A 101 7.77 -9.07 -16.13
C ALA A 101 7.59 -10.42 -15.43
N GLU A 102 8.39 -11.44 -15.79
CA GLU A 102 8.31 -12.77 -15.18
C GLU A 102 8.64 -12.76 -13.68
N ALA A 103 9.69 -12.02 -13.28
CA ALA A 103 10.04 -11.88 -11.87
C ALA A 103 8.97 -11.15 -11.08
N LEU A 104 8.34 -10.13 -11.69
CA LEU A 104 7.22 -9.40 -11.08
C LEU A 104 5.97 -10.29 -10.95
N LEU A 105 5.68 -11.09 -11.96
CA LEU A 105 4.59 -12.07 -11.90
C LEU A 105 4.79 -13.04 -10.72
N GLN A 106 5.97 -13.63 -10.61
CA GLN A 106 6.29 -14.55 -9.51
C GLN A 106 6.27 -13.86 -8.13
N TYR A 107 6.70 -12.60 -8.06
CA TYR A 107 6.71 -11.83 -6.83
C TYR A 107 5.29 -11.62 -6.30
N TYR A 108 4.39 -11.08 -7.14
CA TYR A 108 3.01 -10.82 -6.74
C TYR A 108 2.20 -12.10 -6.56
N ASP A 109 2.44 -13.15 -7.37
CA ASP A 109 1.83 -14.47 -7.19
C ASP A 109 2.09 -15.01 -5.78
N ARG A 110 3.36 -14.98 -5.33
CA ARG A 110 3.73 -15.45 -3.98
C ARG A 110 3.13 -14.62 -2.87
N LEU A 111 3.00 -13.31 -3.04
CA LEU A 111 2.39 -12.42 -2.05
C LEU A 111 0.88 -12.64 -1.99
N ALA A 112 0.21 -12.64 -3.15
CA ALA A 112 -1.23 -12.80 -3.24
C ALA A 112 -1.72 -14.13 -2.69
N GLY A 113 -0.94 -15.20 -2.88
CA GLY A 113 -1.23 -16.51 -2.31
C GLY A 113 -1.11 -16.61 -0.77
N LYS A 114 -0.60 -15.55 -0.10
CA LYS A 114 -0.38 -15.54 1.36
C LYS A 114 -1.11 -14.40 2.07
N ILE A 115 -1.62 -13.42 1.35
CA ILE A 115 -2.34 -12.28 1.89
C ILE A 115 -3.84 -12.55 1.82
N ASN A 116 -4.51 -12.45 2.96
CA ASN A 116 -5.90 -12.86 3.15
C ASN A 116 -6.92 -11.72 2.93
N GLY A 117 -6.73 -10.91 1.87
CA GLY A 117 -7.66 -9.83 1.55
C GLY A 117 -7.25 -9.02 0.32
N PRO A 118 -7.98 -7.94 0.00
CA PRO A 118 -7.80 -7.18 -1.23
C PRO A 118 -6.43 -6.51 -1.33
N ILE A 119 -5.81 -6.65 -2.51
CA ILE A 119 -4.49 -6.10 -2.83
C ILE A 119 -4.62 -5.15 -4.02
N TYR A 120 -4.08 -3.95 -3.89
CA TYR A 120 -3.77 -3.06 -4.99
C TYR A 120 -2.29 -3.14 -5.34
N ILE A 121 -1.97 -3.34 -6.59
CA ILE A 121 -0.62 -3.16 -7.11
C ILE A 121 -0.34 -1.66 -7.22
N TYR A 122 0.85 -1.21 -6.82
CA TYR A 122 1.24 0.18 -6.99
C TYR A 122 2.37 0.30 -8.01
N ASN A 123 2.03 0.74 -9.23
CA ASN A 123 3.00 0.97 -10.29
C ASN A 123 3.53 2.41 -10.20
N PHE A 124 4.78 2.57 -9.76
CA PHE A 124 5.43 3.87 -9.61
C PHE A 124 6.89 3.82 -10.11
N PRO A 125 7.11 3.64 -11.42
CA PRO A 125 8.43 3.38 -11.98
C PRO A 125 9.43 4.51 -11.77
N ALA A 126 8.98 5.76 -11.62
CA ALA A 126 9.85 6.88 -11.33
C ALA A 126 10.63 6.70 -10.01
N ASN A 127 10.01 6.05 -9.00
CA ASN A 127 10.64 5.82 -7.70
C ASN A 127 11.15 4.39 -7.51
N THR A 128 10.52 3.40 -8.14
CA THR A 128 10.93 2.00 -7.99
C THR A 128 11.99 1.56 -9.01
N GLY A 129 12.13 2.32 -10.11
CA GLY A 129 12.97 1.93 -11.24
C GLY A 129 12.42 0.73 -12.04
N THR A 130 11.23 0.24 -11.68
CA THR A 130 10.59 -0.94 -12.27
C THR A 130 9.14 -0.60 -12.64
N SER A 131 8.76 -0.89 -13.88
CA SER A 131 7.37 -0.78 -14.34
C SER A 131 6.70 -2.15 -14.32
N VAL A 132 5.47 -2.22 -13.84
CA VAL A 132 4.64 -3.43 -13.87
C VAL A 132 3.83 -3.40 -15.16
N PRO A 133 4.09 -4.30 -16.13
CA PRO A 133 3.36 -4.31 -17.39
C PRO A 133 1.88 -4.65 -17.19
N ALA A 134 1.00 -4.09 -18.02
CA ALA A 134 -0.43 -4.35 -18.00
C ALA A 134 -0.77 -5.84 -18.14
N GLU A 135 -0.06 -6.55 -19.02
CA GLU A 135 -0.24 -7.99 -19.20
C GLU A 135 0.07 -8.77 -17.90
N THR A 136 1.08 -8.33 -17.14
CA THR A 136 1.41 -8.94 -15.84
C THR A 136 0.28 -8.70 -14.83
N VAL A 137 -0.27 -7.50 -14.79
CA VAL A 137 -1.42 -7.19 -13.92
C VAL A 137 -2.64 -8.01 -14.30
N LEU A 138 -2.95 -8.13 -15.59
CA LEU A 138 -4.06 -8.94 -16.09
C LEU A 138 -3.91 -10.42 -15.71
N GLN A 139 -2.72 -10.99 -15.90
CA GLN A 139 -2.44 -12.38 -15.52
C GLN A 139 -2.62 -12.58 -14.00
N LEU A 140 -2.09 -11.68 -13.20
CA LEU A 140 -2.23 -11.73 -11.74
C LEU A 140 -3.68 -11.65 -11.28
N ALA A 141 -4.48 -10.77 -11.88
CA ALA A 141 -5.90 -10.65 -11.57
C ALA A 141 -6.72 -11.90 -11.95
N GLN A 142 -6.30 -12.61 -13.01
CA GLN A 142 -6.90 -13.89 -13.39
C GLN A 142 -6.50 -15.04 -12.46
N MET A 143 -5.27 -15.02 -11.92
CA MET A 143 -4.76 -16.04 -11.01
C MET A 143 -5.26 -15.85 -9.57
N HIS A 144 -5.42 -14.60 -9.15
CA HIS A 144 -5.69 -14.20 -7.76
C HIS A 144 -6.85 -13.22 -7.67
N PRO A 145 -8.05 -13.68 -7.27
CA PRO A 145 -9.23 -12.80 -7.12
C PRO A 145 -9.05 -11.68 -6.08
N ASN A 146 -8.08 -11.80 -5.19
CA ASN A 146 -7.74 -10.78 -4.21
C ASN A 146 -6.85 -9.65 -4.78
N ILE A 147 -6.34 -9.77 -5.99
CA ILE A 147 -5.74 -8.62 -6.70
C ILE A 147 -6.88 -7.85 -7.37
N VAL A 148 -7.27 -6.74 -6.75
CA VAL A 148 -8.51 -6.02 -7.07
C VAL A 148 -8.29 -4.76 -7.90
N GLY A 149 -7.04 -4.33 -8.09
CA GLY A 149 -6.76 -3.13 -8.88
C GLY A 149 -5.29 -2.73 -8.89
N ILE A 150 -5.05 -1.64 -9.58
CA ILE A 150 -3.73 -1.02 -9.68
C ILE A 150 -3.85 0.49 -9.43
N LYS A 151 -2.89 1.04 -8.69
CA LYS A 151 -2.61 2.48 -8.67
C LYS A 151 -1.51 2.76 -9.68
N GLU A 152 -1.88 3.40 -10.79
CA GLU A 152 -0.95 3.76 -11.85
C GLU A 152 -0.39 5.17 -11.62
N ALA A 153 0.93 5.29 -11.48
CA ALA A 153 1.62 6.55 -11.23
C ALA A 153 2.87 6.72 -12.13
N SER A 154 2.90 6.03 -13.28
CA SER A 154 3.99 6.20 -14.27
C SER A 154 3.91 7.54 -15.00
N GLY A 155 2.72 8.12 -15.11
CA GLY A 155 2.45 9.26 -15.99
C GLY A 155 2.32 8.88 -17.47
N ASP A 156 2.43 7.60 -17.80
CA ASP A 156 2.26 7.08 -19.15
C ASP A 156 0.77 6.80 -19.42
N MET A 157 0.12 7.71 -20.15
CA MET A 157 -1.29 7.60 -20.51
C MET A 157 -1.55 6.57 -21.63
N SER A 158 -0.52 5.93 -22.17
CA SER A 158 -0.64 4.81 -23.11
C SER A 158 -0.71 3.45 -22.41
N SER A 159 -0.41 3.41 -21.13
CA SER A 159 -0.61 2.23 -20.28
C SER A 159 -2.08 2.13 -19.88
N PRO A 160 -2.74 0.99 -20.09
CA PRO A 160 -4.15 0.80 -19.72
C PRO A 160 -4.39 0.82 -18.22
#